data_2b26d120fe1d37b4970c574f26a110b4
#
_entry.id   2b26d120fe1d37b4970c574f26a110b4
#
_cell.length_a   1.000
_cell.length_b   1.000
_cell.length_c   1.000
_cell.angle_alpha   90.00
_cell.angle_beta   90.00
_cell.angle_gamma   90.00
#
_symmetry.space_group_name_H-M   'P 1'
#
loop_
_entity.id
_entity.type
_entity.pdbx_description
1 polymer ?
#
loop_
_entity_poly.entity_id
_entity_poly.type
_entity_poly.pdbx_seq_one_letter_code
_entity_poly.pdbx_strand_id
1 'polypeptide(L)'
;MGDNSIQNNANKTEAEIVDSDEIEELDLKELDQEHSSLLPAVAQDSSVARIDPLTAYLNEIRQYENLTENEEQELAIKLQETNDSDAAYRLTTSHLMLVVRIAMTFRRQWQNMMDLIQEGNVGLLKAVKNFDPFRGVRLSSYATWWIRSYILKYMLDNWRLVRVGTTNARRKLLYNLRKEKEKLENQGFTPTPKLLAEHFGVEESDVIDVQASLGASDISVDTPVREGEEFTPAMFLADHAATSPEENAERNQFLKSLKEEIDSFRKELKPVDDNNEGF
;
A
#
# COMPACT_ATOMS: atom_id res chain seq x y z
N MET A 1 -27.52 -21.18 1.70
CA MET A 1 -27.29 -20.71 0.32
C MET A 1 -27.25 -19.18 0.34
N GLY A 2 -26.23 -18.56 0.90
CA GLY A 2 -26.17 -17.11 1.12
C GLY A 2 -24.79 -16.48 1.16
N ASP A 3 -23.71 -17.26 1.18
CA ASP A 3 -22.36 -16.71 1.42
C ASP A 3 -21.47 -16.51 0.17
N ASN A 4 -21.85 -17.03 -0.99
CA ASN A 4 -21.02 -16.94 -2.21
C ASN A 4 -21.17 -15.63 -3.00
N SER A 5 -22.20 -14.82 -2.74
CA SER A 5 -22.43 -13.56 -3.47
C SER A 5 -21.62 -12.39 -2.92
N ILE A 6 -21.26 -12.41 -1.63
CA ILE A 6 -20.48 -11.32 -0.98
C ILE A 6 -19.00 -11.44 -1.32
N GLN A 7 -18.47 -12.66 -1.41
CA GLN A 7 -17.06 -12.87 -1.79
C GLN A 7 -16.78 -12.59 -3.27
N ASN A 8 -17.75 -12.84 -4.17
CA ASN A 8 -17.61 -12.50 -5.58
C ASN A 8 -17.62 -10.99 -5.86
N ASN A 9 -18.32 -10.19 -5.04
CA ASN A 9 -18.32 -8.73 -5.18
C ASN A 9 -17.01 -8.11 -4.64
N ALA A 10 -16.44 -8.63 -3.57
CA ALA A 10 -15.17 -8.13 -3.04
C ALA A 10 -14.01 -8.41 -4.03
N ASN A 11 -14.00 -9.58 -4.69
CA ASN A 11 -13.00 -9.93 -5.69
C ASN A 11 -13.13 -9.10 -6.99
N LYS A 12 -14.33 -8.65 -7.34
CA LYS A 12 -14.55 -7.80 -8.51
C LYS A 12 -14.09 -6.36 -8.28
N THR A 13 -14.27 -5.85 -7.05
CA THR A 13 -13.88 -4.49 -6.67
C THR A 13 -12.35 -4.32 -6.59
N GLU A 14 -11.59 -5.37 -6.25
CA GLU A 14 -10.12 -5.31 -6.22
C GLU A 14 -9.49 -5.30 -7.62
N ALA A 15 -10.14 -5.90 -8.63
CA ALA A 15 -9.68 -5.91 -10.02
C ALA A 15 -10.12 -4.67 -10.82
N GLU A 16 -11.24 -4.03 -10.45
CA GLU A 16 -11.77 -2.82 -11.09
C GLU A 16 -11.06 -1.51 -10.68
N ILE A 17 -10.11 -1.57 -9.72
CA ILE A 17 -9.41 -0.38 -9.21
C ILE A 17 -8.36 0.16 -10.22
N VAL A 18 -8.02 -0.63 -11.23
CA VAL A 18 -7.13 -0.20 -12.30
C VAL A 18 -7.98 -0.07 -13.56
N ASP A 19 -8.32 1.16 -13.95
CA ASP A 19 -8.98 1.44 -15.23
C ASP A 19 -8.19 0.73 -16.34
N SER A 20 -8.85 -0.21 -17.00
CA SER A 20 -8.29 -1.05 -18.05
C SER A 20 -7.82 -0.28 -19.29
N ASP A 21 -8.22 0.99 -19.43
CA ASP A 21 -8.04 1.76 -20.66
C ASP A 21 -6.72 2.56 -20.72
N GLU A 22 -5.93 2.61 -19.62
CA GLU A 22 -4.69 3.39 -19.57
C GLU A 22 -3.42 2.57 -19.30
N ILE A 23 -3.54 1.27 -19.13
CA ILE A 23 -2.37 0.41 -19.10
C ILE A 23 -2.09 0.02 -20.55
N GLU A 24 -1.25 0.82 -21.22
CA GLU A 24 -0.65 0.41 -22.50
C GLU A 24 -0.29 -1.08 -22.39
N GLU A 25 -0.80 -1.89 -23.32
CA GLU A 25 -0.40 -3.28 -23.48
C GLU A 25 1.14 -3.28 -23.55
N LEU A 26 1.75 -3.52 -22.40
CA LEU A 26 3.18 -3.81 -22.37
C LEU A 26 3.34 -5.12 -23.13
N ASP A 27 3.83 -4.99 -24.35
CA ASP A 27 4.13 -6.15 -25.16
C ASP A 27 5.14 -7.00 -24.37
N LEU A 28 4.69 -8.17 -23.89
CA LEU A 28 5.53 -9.09 -23.11
C LEU A 28 6.83 -9.43 -23.84
N LYS A 29 6.83 -9.30 -25.18
CA LYS A 29 8.01 -9.48 -26.02
C LYS A 29 9.01 -8.31 -25.90
N GLU A 30 8.55 -7.08 -25.70
CA GLU A 30 9.44 -5.93 -25.44
C GLU A 30 10.04 -6.03 -24.02
N LEU A 31 9.26 -6.47 -23.03
CA LEU A 31 9.78 -6.75 -21.68
C LEU A 31 10.87 -7.83 -21.69
N ASP A 32 10.77 -8.84 -22.53
CA ASP A 32 11.77 -9.89 -22.64
C ASP A 32 13.10 -9.42 -23.27
N GLN A 33 13.05 -8.43 -24.19
CA GLN A 33 14.25 -7.93 -24.86
C GLN A 33 14.95 -6.80 -24.08
N GLU A 34 14.22 -5.86 -23.51
CA GLU A 34 14.83 -4.72 -22.81
C GLU A 34 15.33 -5.07 -21.39
N HIS A 35 14.67 -5.99 -20.69
CA HIS A 35 14.98 -6.25 -19.28
C HIS A 35 15.89 -7.45 -19.04
N SER A 36 16.17 -8.27 -20.04
CA SER A 36 17.19 -9.34 -19.89
C SER A 36 18.59 -8.78 -19.60
N SER A 37 18.88 -7.55 -20.06
CA SER A 37 20.13 -6.84 -19.78
C SER A 37 20.17 -6.11 -18.44
N LEU A 38 19.00 -5.92 -17.77
CA LEU A 38 18.87 -5.20 -16.50
C LEU A 38 19.01 -6.11 -15.28
N LEU A 39 18.98 -7.42 -15.46
CA LEU A 39 19.22 -8.35 -14.36
C LEU A 39 20.68 -8.25 -13.94
N PRO A 40 20.99 -8.05 -12.66
CA PRO A 40 22.37 -7.99 -12.20
C PRO A 40 23.09 -9.29 -12.54
N ALA A 41 24.25 -9.17 -13.19
CA ALA A 41 25.12 -10.33 -13.43
C ALA A 41 25.57 -10.86 -12.06
N VAL A 42 25.25 -12.12 -11.81
CA VAL A 42 25.68 -12.78 -10.58
C VAL A 42 27.16 -13.05 -10.68
N ALA A 43 27.95 -12.30 -9.93
CA ALA A 43 29.37 -12.60 -9.75
C ALA A 43 29.50 -13.92 -8.99
N GLN A 44 30.16 -14.90 -9.60
CA GLN A 44 30.45 -16.21 -8.99
C GLN A 44 31.63 -16.16 -8.01
N ASP A 45 31.89 -15.03 -7.37
CA ASP A 45 32.98 -14.91 -6.40
C ASP A 45 32.55 -15.39 -5.02
N SER A 46 33.11 -16.51 -4.62
CA SER A 46 32.92 -17.23 -3.35
C SER A 46 33.70 -16.60 -2.18
N SER A 47 33.64 -15.30 -1.99
CA SER A 47 34.04 -14.68 -0.74
C SER A 47 32.80 -14.44 0.13
N VAL A 48 32.89 -14.67 1.44
CA VAL A 48 31.85 -14.49 2.47
C VAL A 48 31.48 -12.97 2.62
N ALA A 49 31.36 -12.27 1.49
CA ALA A 49 30.74 -10.98 1.39
C ALA A 49 29.25 -11.16 1.66
N ARG A 50 28.65 -10.29 2.44
CA ARG A 50 27.21 -10.25 2.71
C ARG A 50 26.47 -10.35 1.39
N ILE A 51 25.92 -11.55 1.10
CA ILE A 51 25.15 -11.75 -0.12
C ILE A 51 23.95 -10.81 -0.02
N ASP A 52 23.85 -9.87 -0.95
CA ASP A 52 22.70 -9.02 -1.04
C ASP A 52 21.43 -9.88 -1.13
N PRO A 53 20.40 -9.64 -0.29
CA PRO A 53 19.18 -10.44 -0.26
C PRO A 53 18.52 -10.61 -1.63
N LEU A 54 18.58 -9.56 -2.47
CA LEU A 54 18.07 -9.62 -3.84
C LEU A 54 18.84 -10.62 -4.69
N THR A 55 20.18 -10.61 -4.59
CA THR A 55 21.05 -11.55 -5.34
C THR A 55 20.81 -12.98 -4.89
N ALA A 56 20.66 -13.24 -3.59
CA ALA A 56 20.32 -14.56 -3.06
C ALA A 56 18.99 -15.07 -3.61
N TYR A 57 17.95 -14.23 -3.58
CA TYR A 57 16.63 -14.55 -4.11
C TYR A 57 16.68 -14.84 -5.62
N LEU A 58 17.38 -14.01 -6.42
CA LEU A 58 17.52 -14.22 -7.86
C LEU A 58 18.23 -15.55 -8.19
N ASN A 59 19.21 -15.94 -7.39
CA ASN A 59 19.90 -17.24 -7.57
C ASN A 59 18.97 -18.41 -7.29
N GLU A 60 18.11 -18.29 -6.30
CA GLU A 60 17.13 -19.33 -5.97
C GLU A 60 16.08 -19.49 -7.06
N ILE A 61 15.45 -18.38 -7.50
CA ILE A 61 14.37 -18.44 -8.49
C ILE A 61 14.83 -18.93 -9.89
N ARG A 62 16.11 -18.73 -10.23
CA ARG A 62 16.68 -19.24 -11.50
C ARG A 62 16.76 -20.76 -11.59
N GLN A 63 16.65 -21.46 -10.47
CA GLN A 63 16.66 -22.91 -10.43
C GLN A 63 15.33 -23.53 -10.89
N TYR A 64 14.25 -22.74 -10.88
CA TYR A 64 12.94 -23.23 -11.31
C TYR A 64 12.81 -23.15 -12.83
N GLU A 65 12.40 -24.27 -13.42
CA GLU A 65 12.18 -24.38 -14.85
C GLU A 65 10.88 -23.68 -15.29
N ASN A 66 10.91 -23.07 -16.46
CA ASN A 66 9.70 -22.51 -17.07
C ASN A 66 8.80 -23.63 -17.56
N LEU A 67 7.51 -23.51 -17.36
CA LEU A 67 6.51 -24.46 -17.84
C LEU A 67 6.18 -24.21 -19.31
N THR A 68 5.96 -25.30 -20.06
CA THR A 68 5.36 -25.24 -21.38
C THR A 68 3.86 -24.92 -21.28
N GLU A 69 3.25 -24.47 -22.36
CA GLU A 69 1.83 -24.12 -22.40
C GLU A 69 0.91 -25.29 -22.00
N ASN A 70 1.24 -26.49 -22.45
CA ASN A 70 0.46 -27.69 -22.13
C ASN A 70 0.57 -28.05 -20.65
N GLU A 71 1.77 -28.02 -20.07
CA GLU A 71 2.00 -28.29 -18.65
C GLU A 71 1.32 -27.24 -17.77
N GLU A 72 1.36 -25.96 -18.17
CA GLU A 72 0.68 -24.87 -17.47
C GLU A 72 -0.83 -25.13 -17.42
N GLN A 73 -1.41 -25.54 -18.55
CA GLN A 73 -2.84 -25.83 -18.65
C GLN A 73 -3.23 -27.06 -17.83
N GLU A 74 -2.46 -28.17 -17.92
CA GLU A 74 -2.70 -29.38 -17.12
C GLU A 74 -2.65 -29.10 -15.61
N LEU A 75 -1.63 -28.37 -15.15
CA LEU A 75 -1.49 -27.98 -13.76
C LEU A 75 -2.61 -27.04 -13.29
N ALA A 76 -3.05 -26.11 -14.15
CA ALA A 76 -4.14 -25.20 -13.84
C ALA A 76 -5.48 -25.93 -13.72
N ILE A 77 -5.77 -26.89 -14.60
CA ILE A 77 -6.96 -27.76 -14.52
C ILE A 77 -6.91 -28.56 -13.22
N LYS A 78 -5.78 -29.20 -12.92
CA LYS A 78 -5.59 -29.99 -11.71
C LYS A 78 -5.81 -29.13 -10.45
N LEU A 79 -5.28 -27.89 -10.44
CA LEU A 79 -5.50 -26.96 -9.34
C LEU A 79 -6.98 -26.61 -9.17
N GLN A 80 -7.71 -26.38 -10.25
CA GLN A 80 -9.12 -26.00 -10.21
C GLN A 80 -10.02 -27.14 -9.73
N GLU A 81 -9.74 -28.39 -10.15
CA GLU A 81 -10.55 -29.56 -9.81
C GLU A 81 -10.28 -30.12 -8.41
N THR A 82 -8.99 -30.18 -8.02
CA THR A 82 -8.57 -30.88 -6.79
C THR A 82 -8.03 -29.96 -5.71
N ASN A 83 -7.84 -28.64 -5.98
CA ASN A 83 -7.11 -27.71 -5.10
C ASN A 83 -5.74 -28.24 -4.69
N ASP A 84 -5.02 -28.88 -5.62
CA ASP A 84 -3.73 -29.49 -5.36
C ASP A 84 -2.67 -28.42 -5.06
N SER A 85 -2.09 -28.48 -3.86
CA SER A 85 -1.04 -27.57 -3.41
C SER A 85 0.25 -27.68 -4.22
N ASP A 86 0.58 -28.86 -4.71
CA ASP A 86 1.79 -29.09 -5.52
C ASP A 86 1.65 -28.46 -6.91
N ALA A 87 0.46 -28.52 -7.50
CA ALA A 87 0.16 -27.85 -8.75
C ALA A 87 0.24 -26.31 -8.57
N ALA A 88 -0.33 -25.76 -7.50
CA ALA A 88 -0.23 -24.34 -7.19
C ALA A 88 1.23 -23.90 -6.97
N TYR A 89 2.02 -24.71 -6.26
CA TYR A 89 3.44 -24.44 -6.02
C TYR A 89 4.22 -24.39 -7.34
N ARG A 90 4.06 -25.37 -8.23
CA ARG A 90 4.76 -25.41 -9.53
C ARG A 90 4.36 -24.24 -10.43
N LEU A 91 3.05 -23.91 -10.51
CA LEU A 91 2.57 -22.75 -11.27
C LEU A 91 3.15 -21.43 -10.72
N THR A 92 3.25 -21.30 -9.41
CA THR A 92 3.78 -20.07 -8.79
C THR A 92 5.29 -19.96 -9.02
N THR A 93 6.06 -21.02 -8.73
CA THR A 93 7.52 -20.98 -8.81
C THR A 93 8.04 -20.75 -10.22
N SER A 94 7.38 -21.29 -11.24
CA SER A 94 7.74 -21.09 -12.65
C SER A 94 7.54 -19.62 -13.11
N HIS A 95 6.68 -18.85 -12.44
CA HIS A 95 6.38 -17.46 -12.80
C HIS A 95 7.03 -16.40 -11.90
N LEU A 96 7.88 -16.79 -10.92
CA LEU A 96 8.56 -15.83 -10.04
C LEU A 96 9.49 -14.87 -10.81
N MET A 97 10.13 -15.32 -11.88
CA MET A 97 10.96 -14.46 -12.73
C MET A 97 10.14 -13.37 -13.44
N LEU A 98 8.87 -13.64 -13.78
CA LEU A 98 7.95 -12.65 -14.33
C LEU A 98 7.69 -11.52 -13.32
N VAL A 99 7.50 -11.86 -12.04
CA VAL A 99 7.34 -10.86 -10.96
C VAL A 99 8.54 -9.95 -10.87
N VAL A 100 9.76 -10.50 -10.90
CA VAL A 100 11.00 -9.70 -10.86
C VAL A 100 11.07 -8.74 -12.04
N ARG A 101 10.76 -9.20 -13.27
CA ARG A 101 10.75 -8.34 -14.46
C ARG A 101 9.79 -7.17 -14.32
N ILE A 102 8.56 -7.43 -13.89
CA ILE A 102 7.56 -6.39 -13.66
C ILE A 102 8.02 -5.43 -12.55
N ALA A 103 8.51 -5.93 -11.41
CA ALA A 103 9.00 -5.10 -10.33
C ALA A 103 10.16 -4.18 -10.77
N MET A 104 11.06 -4.67 -11.64
CA MET A 104 12.18 -3.87 -12.18
C MET A 104 11.72 -2.64 -12.99
N THR A 105 10.53 -2.63 -13.58
CA THR A 105 9.98 -1.43 -14.24
C THR A 105 9.79 -0.26 -13.28
N PHE A 106 9.58 -0.55 -11.99
CA PHE A 106 9.38 0.44 -10.93
C PHE A 106 10.66 0.81 -10.16
N ARG A 107 11.83 0.28 -10.55
CA ARG A 107 13.12 0.49 -9.86
C ARG A 107 13.48 1.97 -9.64
N ARG A 108 13.12 2.84 -10.57
CA ARG A 108 13.43 4.29 -10.47
C ARG A 108 12.58 5.01 -9.44
N GLN A 109 11.44 4.44 -9.07
CA GLN A 109 10.44 5.06 -8.23
C GLN A 109 10.48 4.54 -6.78
N TRP A 110 11.17 3.42 -6.54
CA TRP A 110 11.19 2.74 -5.25
C TRP A 110 12.58 2.24 -4.87
N GLN A 111 12.98 2.48 -3.62
CA GLN A 111 14.33 2.15 -3.15
C GLN A 111 14.50 0.66 -2.84
N ASN A 112 13.52 0.05 -2.17
CA ASN A 112 13.59 -1.35 -1.76
C ASN A 112 12.90 -2.27 -2.76
N MET A 113 13.70 -2.85 -3.65
CA MET A 113 13.20 -3.77 -4.69
C MET A 113 12.61 -5.06 -4.12
N MET A 114 13.12 -5.56 -2.98
CA MET A 114 12.62 -6.79 -2.38
C MET A 114 11.17 -6.66 -1.94
N ASP A 115 10.77 -5.52 -1.41
CA ASP A 115 9.38 -5.29 -1.00
C ASP A 115 8.44 -5.34 -2.21
N LEU A 116 8.83 -4.69 -3.34
CA LEU A 116 8.04 -4.74 -4.57
C LEU A 116 7.91 -6.15 -5.13
N ILE A 117 8.99 -6.92 -5.09
CA ILE A 117 8.98 -8.32 -5.53
C ILE A 117 8.06 -9.15 -4.65
N GLN A 118 8.12 -8.99 -3.31
CA GLN A 118 7.27 -9.76 -2.41
C GLN A 118 5.79 -9.39 -2.56
N GLU A 119 5.46 -8.12 -2.70
CA GLU A 119 4.08 -7.71 -3.01
C GLU A 119 3.62 -8.22 -4.39
N GLY A 120 4.51 -8.20 -5.38
CA GLY A 120 4.25 -8.83 -6.67
C GLY A 120 4.01 -10.34 -6.57
N ASN A 121 4.75 -11.06 -5.70
CA ASN A 121 4.52 -12.48 -5.43
C ASN A 121 3.14 -12.73 -4.81
N VAL A 122 2.67 -11.85 -3.90
CA VAL A 122 1.30 -11.93 -3.37
C VAL A 122 0.29 -11.76 -4.50
N GLY A 123 0.52 -10.82 -5.43
CA GLY A 123 -0.29 -10.64 -6.63
C GLY A 123 -0.28 -11.88 -7.53
N LEU A 124 0.87 -12.51 -7.74
CA LEU A 124 0.99 -13.77 -8.50
C LEU A 124 0.19 -14.91 -7.85
N LEU A 125 0.28 -15.08 -6.52
CA LEU A 125 -0.50 -16.08 -5.78
C LEU A 125 -2.00 -15.86 -5.95
N LYS A 126 -2.45 -14.59 -5.93
CA LYS A 126 -3.85 -14.24 -6.18
C LYS A 126 -4.27 -14.59 -7.61
N ALA A 127 -3.39 -14.32 -8.59
CA ALA A 127 -3.62 -14.69 -9.98
C ALA A 127 -3.76 -16.21 -10.15
N VAL A 128 -2.82 -16.99 -9.62
CA VAL A 128 -2.84 -18.47 -9.70
C VAL A 128 -4.13 -19.03 -9.10
N LYS A 129 -4.55 -18.51 -7.95
CA LYS A 129 -5.78 -18.95 -7.28
C LYS A 129 -7.06 -18.68 -8.09
N ASN A 130 -7.09 -17.58 -8.85
CA ASN A 130 -8.27 -17.15 -9.59
C ASN A 130 -8.20 -17.43 -11.10
N PHE A 131 -7.14 -18.11 -11.55
CA PHE A 131 -6.92 -18.38 -12.95
C PHE A 131 -7.91 -19.44 -13.49
N ASP A 132 -8.47 -19.14 -14.65
CA ASP A 132 -9.38 -20.05 -15.38
C ASP A 132 -8.70 -20.53 -16.66
N PRO A 133 -8.27 -21.82 -16.71
CA PRO A 133 -7.54 -22.37 -17.86
C PRO A 133 -8.38 -22.50 -19.13
N PHE A 134 -9.71 -22.40 -19.03
CA PHE A 134 -10.61 -22.58 -20.18
C PHE A 134 -10.84 -21.29 -20.97
N ARG A 135 -10.31 -20.15 -20.52
CA ARG A 135 -10.46 -18.86 -21.23
C ARG A 135 -9.49 -18.68 -22.41
N GLY A 136 -8.58 -19.59 -22.64
CA GLY A 136 -7.62 -19.52 -23.77
C GLY A 136 -6.56 -18.41 -23.62
N VAL A 137 -6.35 -17.91 -22.39
CA VAL A 137 -5.35 -16.89 -22.08
C VAL A 137 -4.22 -17.53 -21.26
N ARG A 138 -2.97 -17.15 -21.52
CA ARG A 138 -1.82 -17.64 -20.74
C ARG A 138 -1.86 -17.08 -19.31
N LEU A 139 -1.42 -17.90 -18.34
CA LEU A 139 -1.30 -17.46 -16.94
C LEU A 139 -0.39 -16.24 -16.81
N SER A 140 0.69 -16.17 -17.58
CA SER A 140 1.63 -15.04 -17.55
C SER A 140 0.93 -13.70 -17.89
N SER A 141 0.08 -13.69 -18.92
CA SER A 141 -0.68 -12.50 -19.32
C SER A 141 -1.71 -12.09 -18.25
N TYR A 142 -2.44 -13.06 -17.69
CA TYR A 142 -3.41 -12.82 -16.61
C TYR A 142 -2.72 -12.35 -15.31
N ALA A 143 -1.62 -12.99 -14.92
CA ALA A 143 -0.87 -12.69 -13.72
C ALA A 143 -0.23 -11.30 -13.76
N THR A 144 0.19 -10.81 -14.94
CA THR A 144 0.80 -9.50 -15.10
C THR A 144 -0.08 -8.37 -14.53
N TRP A 145 -1.39 -8.44 -14.73
CA TRP A 145 -2.36 -7.47 -14.19
C TRP A 145 -2.40 -7.48 -12.67
N TRP A 146 -2.47 -8.66 -12.07
CA TRP A 146 -2.49 -8.82 -10.62
C TRP A 146 -1.18 -8.36 -9.99
N ILE A 147 -0.04 -8.79 -10.54
CA ILE A 147 1.30 -8.41 -10.06
C ILE A 147 1.45 -6.89 -10.06
N ARG A 148 1.12 -6.24 -11.20
CA ARG A 148 1.21 -4.78 -11.33
C ARG A 148 0.27 -4.06 -10.37
N SER A 149 -0.97 -4.52 -10.24
CA SER A 149 -1.95 -3.94 -9.33
C SER A 149 -1.49 -3.98 -7.87
N TYR A 150 -0.93 -5.11 -7.42
CA TYR A 150 -0.42 -5.25 -6.06
C TYR A 150 0.81 -4.36 -5.81
N ILE A 151 1.75 -4.33 -6.75
CA ILE A 151 2.93 -3.44 -6.66
C ILE A 151 2.50 -1.97 -6.59
N LEU A 152 1.60 -1.51 -7.47
CA LEU A 152 1.11 -0.13 -7.46
C LEU A 152 0.35 0.20 -6.18
N LYS A 153 -0.50 -0.70 -5.70
CA LYS A 153 -1.20 -0.54 -4.43
C LYS A 153 -0.21 -0.36 -3.28
N TYR A 154 0.80 -1.22 -3.20
CA TYR A 154 1.83 -1.14 -2.17
C TYR A 154 2.59 0.19 -2.24
N MET A 155 3.00 0.62 -3.44
CA MET A 155 3.70 1.89 -3.63
C MET A 155 2.84 3.08 -3.19
N LEU A 156 1.56 3.13 -3.56
CA LEU A 156 0.65 4.20 -3.16
C LEU A 156 0.37 4.21 -1.65
N ASP A 157 0.28 3.03 -1.04
CA ASP A 157 0.01 2.89 0.39
C ASP A 157 1.21 3.27 1.27
N ASN A 158 2.45 3.10 0.75
CA ASN A 158 3.69 3.31 1.51
C ASN A 158 4.53 4.50 1.01
N TRP A 159 4.02 5.28 0.06
CA TRP A 159 4.76 6.41 -0.51
C TRP A 159 4.98 7.56 0.48
N ARG A 160 4.08 7.73 1.45
CA ARG A 160 4.12 8.76 2.49
C ARG A 160 3.96 8.15 3.87
N LEU A 161 4.48 8.83 4.89
CA LEU A 161 4.31 8.44 6.29
C LEU A 161 2.82 8.38 6.67
N VAL A 162 2.03 9.35 6.19
CA VAL A 162 0.58 9.34 6.31
C VAL A 162 -0.02 8.94 4.96
N ARG A 163 -0.83 7.87 4.96
CA ARG A 163 -1.47 7.35 3.75
C ARG A 163 -2.45 8.36 3.16
N VAL A 164 -2.19 8.82 1.95
CA VAL A 164 -3.02 9.81 1.23
C VAL A 164 -4.14 9.15 0.42
N GLY A 165 -3.86 8.03 -0.23
CA GLY A 165 -4.79 7.32 -1.12
C GLY A 165 -5.79 6.43 -0.40
N THR A 166 -6.58 6.95 0.56
CA THR A 166 -7.53 6.15 1.34
C THR A 166 -8.80 5.80 0.57
N THR A 167 -9.25 6.64 -0.35
CA THR A 167 -10.42 6.42 -1.20
C THR A 167 -10.03 6.09 -2.63
N ASN A 168 -10.90 5.44 -3.39
CA ASN A 168 -10.67 5.13 -4.80
C ASN A 168 -10.51 6.42 -5.63
N ALA A 169 -11.26 7.48 -5.30
CA ALA A 169 -11.15 8.79 -5.93
C ALA A 169 -9.74 9.38 -5.74
N ARG A 170 -9.23 9.39 -4.51
CA ARG A 170 -7.87 9.90 -4.21
C ARG A 170 -6.76 9.05 -4.85
N ARG A 171 -6.94 7.72 -4.95
CA ARG A 171 -5.98 6.85 -5.67
C ARG A 171 -5.94 7.16 -7.16
N LYS A 172 -7.10 7.34 -7.79
CA LYS A 172 -7.20 7.73 -9.21
C LYS A 172 -6.52 9.08 -9.45
N LEU A 173 -6.72 10.04 -8.55
CA LEU A 173 -6.04 11.34 -8.60
C LEU A 173 -4.52 11.19 -8.47
N LEU A 174 -4.03 10.46 -7.45
CA LEU A 174 -2.58 10.27 -7.23
C LEU A 174 -1.87 9.73 -8.46
N TYR A 175 -2.52 8.82 -9.19
CA TYR A 175 -1.94 8.18 -10.36
C TYR A 175 -1.98 9.05 -11.60
N ASN A 176 -3.11 9.70 -11.85
CA ASN A 176 -3.37 10.38 -13.12
C ASN A 176 -3.19 11.90 -13.07
N LEU A 177 -3.16 12.52 -11.88
CA LEU A 177 -3.17 13.97 -11.72
C LEU A 177 -2.03 14.65 -12.49
N ARG A 178 -0.81 14.09 -12.41
CA ARG A 178 0.35 14.66 -13.08
C ARG A 178 0.22 14.60 -14.59
N LYS A 179 -0.20 13.45 -15.12
CA LYS A 179 -0.38 13.22 -16.57
C LYS A 179 -1.45 14.14 -17.14
N GLU A 180 -2.61 14.27 -16.47
CA GLU A 180 -3.68 15.14 -16.90
C GLU A 180 -3.32 16.62 -16.77
N LYS A 181 -2.57 17.00 -15.74
CA LYS A 181 -2.06 18.36 -15.60
C LYS A 181 -1.15 18.73 -16.76
N GLU A 182 -0.17 17.89 -17.09
CA GLU A 182 0.73 18.08 -18.24
C GLU A 182 -0.04 18.13 -19.57
N LYS A 183 -1.09 17.31 -19.73
CA LYS A 183 -1.93 17.29 -20.93
C LYS A 183 -2.73 18.58 -21.10
N LEU A 184 -3.34 19.10 -20.01
CA LEU A 184 -4.06 20.37 -20.02
C LEU A 184 -3.13 21.55 -20.30
N GLU A 185 -1.94 21.57 -19.69
CA GLU A 185 -0.91 22.58 -19.95
C GLU A 185 -0.47 22.57 -21.42
N ASN A 186 -0.27 21.39 -22.01
CA ASN A 186 0.05 21.25 -23.44
C ASN A 186 -1.08 21.71 -24.37
N GLN A 187 -2.33 21.68 -23.92
CA GLN A 187 -3.50 22.20 -24.63
C GLN A 187 -3.71 23.71 -24.42
N GLY A 188 -2.85 24.35 -23.61
CA GLY A 188 -2.93 25.78 -23.31
C GLY A 188 -3.92 26.18 -22.25
N PHE A 189 -4.46 25.21 -21.49
CA PHE A 189 -5.32 25.45 -20.34
C PHE A 189 -4.51 25.53 -19.05
N THR A 190 -4.85 26.44 -18.15
CA THR A 190 -4.30 26.47 -16.79
C THR A 190 -5.04 25.41 -15.93
N PRO A 191 -4.35 24.40 -15.41
CA PRO A 191 -4.98 23.33 -14.63
C PRO A 191 -5.39 23.83 -13.24
N THR A 192 -6.59 24.42 -13.14
CA THR A 192 -7.15 24.83 -11.85
C THR A 192 -7.69 23.60 -11.08
N PRO A 193 -7.66 23.61 -9.73
CA PRO A 193 -8.22 22.50 -8.94
C PRO A 193 -9.67 22.17 -9.28
N LYS A 194 -10.46 23.20 -9.59
CA LYS A 194 -11.87 23.03 -9.99
C LYS A 194 -12.02 22.30 -11.33
N LEU A 195 -11.22 22.66 -12.33
CA LEU A 195 -11.24 22.00 -13.64
C LEU A 195 -10.82 20.53 -13.55
N LEU A 196 -9.80 20.26 -12.73
CA LEU A 196 -9.36 18.91 -12.46
C LEU A 196 -10.42 18.09 -11.70
N ALA A 197 -11.11 18.71 -10.72
CA ALA A 197 -12.19 18.06 -9.99
C ALA A 197 -13.35 17.67 -10.90
N GLU A 198 -13.77 18.55 -11.80
CA GLU A 198 -14.79 18.27 -12.82
C GLU A 198 -14.37 17.14 -13.76
N HIS A 199 -13.10 17.14 -14.21
CA HIS A 199 -12.58 16.10 -15.12
C HIS A 199 -12.53 14.71 -14.49
N PHE A 200 -12.12 14.61 -13.22
CA PHE A 200 -12.03 13.33 -12.50
C PHE A 200 -13.34 12.90 -11.82
N GLY A 201 -14.33 13.80 -11.74
CA GLY A 201 -15.59 13.56 -11.04
C GLY A 201 -15.42 13.41 -9.53
N VAL A 202 -14.55 14.24 -8.94
CA VAL A 202 -14.19 14.23 -7.50
C VAL A 202 -14.44 15.60 -6.89
N GLU A 203 -14.37 15.70 -5.56
CA GLU A 203 -14.47 16.99 -4.88
C GLU A 203 -13.20 17.82 -5.05
N GLU A 204 -13.34 19.15 -5.11
CA GLU A 204 -12.21 20.08 -5.22
C GLU A 204 -11.26 19.99 -4.01
N SER A 205 -11.80 19.71 -2.82
CA SER A 205 -11.04 19.47 -1.59
C SER A 205 -10.08 18.28 -1.75
N ASP A 206 -10.52 17.18 -2.37
CA ASP A 206 -9.69 16.01 -2.61
C ASP A 206 -8.53 16.32 -3.56
N VAL A 207 -8.77 17.15 -4.59
CA VAL A 207 -7.72 17.57 -5.52
C VAL A 207 -6.68 18.43 -4.81
N ILE A 208 -7.11 19.39 -3.97
CA ILE A 208 -6.21 20.27 -3.20
C ILE A 208 -5.37 19.43 -2.22
N ASP A 209 -5.99 18.52 -1.47
CA ASP A 209 -5.29 17.63 -0.52
C ASP A 209 -4.23 16.77 -1.20
N VAL A 210 -4.59 16.17 -2.34
CA VAL A 210 -3.67 15.35 -3.13
C VAL A 210 -2.54 16.20 -3.73
N GLN A 211 -2.83 17.40 -4.23
CA GLN A 211 -1.80 18.31 -4.75
C GLN A 211 -0.83 18.75 -3.65
N ALA A 212 -1.33 19.08 -2.47
CA ALA A 212 -0.50 19.44 -1.32
C ALA A 212 0.41 18.26 -0.92
N SER A 213 -0.14 17.05 -0.92
CA SER A 213 0.63 15.83 -0.61
C SER A 213 1.69 15.50 -1.67
N LEU A 214 1.45 15.81 -2.93
CA LEU A 214 2.41 15.61 -4.03
C LEU A 214 3.54 16.65 -4.01
N GLY A 215 3.25 17.87 -3.55
CA GLY A 215 4.15 19.02 -3.64
C GLY A 215 5.29 19.03 -2.64
N ALA A 216 5.11 18.46 -1.45
CA ALA A 216 6.10 18.50 -0.37
C ALA A 216 6.54 17.09 0.05
N SER A 217 7.84 16.89 0.26
CA SER A 217 8.35 15.66 0.90
C SER A 217 8.16 15.74 2.42
N ASP A 218 8.08 14.57 3.07
CA ASP A 218 8.07 14.52 4.53
C ASP A 218 9.40 15.08 5.06
N ILE A 219 9.33 15.97 6.05
CA ILE A 219 10.48 16.65 6.64
C ILE A 219 10.79 15.99 7.97
N SER A 220 12.07 15.64 8.19
CA SER A 220 12.52 15.17 9.50
C SER A 220 12.47 16.31 10.51
N VAL A 221 11.85 16.06 11.65
CA VAL A 221 11.78 17.04 12.76
C VAL A 221 13.05 17.10 13.61
N ASP A 222 13.89 16.07 13.50
CA ASP A 222 15.14 15.95 14.30
C ASP A 222 16.38 16.46 13.56
N THR A 223 16.28 16.71 12.25
CA THR A 223 17.43 17.27 11.49
C THR A 223 17.53 18.77 11.73
N PRO A 224 18.76 19.31 11.96
CA PRO A 224 18.97 20.74 12.12
C PRO A 224 18.54 21.50 10.86
N VAL A 225 17.97 22.70 11.06
CA VAL A 225 17.49 23.55 9.95
C VAL A 225 18.63 24.00 9.04
N ARG A 226 19.84 24.17 9.61
CA ARG A 226 21.07 24.48 8.89
C ARG A 226 22.24 23.65 9.42
N GLU A 227 23.16 23.31 8.55
CA GLU A 227 24.39 22.64 8.96
C GLU A 227 25.18 23.49 9.99
N GLY A 228 25.45 22.89 11.16
CA GLY A 228 26.17 23.54 12.26
C GLY A 228 25.30 24.27 13.28
N GLU A 229 23.97 24.29 13.12
CA GLU A 229 23.05 24.80 14.14
C GLU A 229 22.48 23.65 14.98
N GLU A 230 22.24 23.88 16.27
CA GLU A 230 21.59 22.92 17.17
C GLU A 230 20.05 22.98 17.09
N PHE A 231 19.49 23.94 16.34
CA PHE A 231 18.06 24.15 16.23
C PHE A 231 17.41 23.17 15.29
N THR A 232 16.49 22.37 15.83
CA THR A 232 15.67 21.41 15.07
C THR A 232 14.24 21.91 14.92
N PRO A 233 13.51 21.53 13.85
CA PRO A 233 12.08 21.86 13.71
C PRO A 233 11.23 21.41 14.91
N ALA A 234 11.62 20.32 15.59
CA ALA A 234 10.94 19.83 16.79
C ALA A 234 10.86 20.88 17.90
N MET A 235 11.87 21.76 18.03
CA MET A 235 11.90 22.81 19.07
C MET A 235 10.87 23.92 18.85
N PHE A 236 10.38 24.06 17.61
CA PHE A 236 9.39 25.09 17.25
C PHE A 236 7.95 24.55 17.24
N LEU A 237 7.76 23.24 17.43
CA LEU A 237 6.43 22.64 17.46
C LEU A 237 5.78 22.95 18.82
N ALA A 238 4.65 23.67 18.79
CA ALA A 238 3.85 23.91 19.99
C ALA A 238 3.08 22.64 20.38
N ASP A 239 3.11 22.28 21.65
CA ASP A 239 2.24 21.26 22.20
C ASP A 239 0.83 21.86 22.45
N HIS A 240 -0.08 21.64 21.50
CA HIS A 240 -1.47 22.09 21.62
C HIS A 240 -2.29 21.30 22.64
N ALA A 241 -1.79 20.16 23.11
CA ALA A 241 -2.45 19.33 24.12
C ALA A 241 -2.02 19.73 25.55
N ALA A 242 -0.93 20.49 25.69
CA ALA A 242 -0.48 20.97 26.98
C ALA A 242 -1.48 22.00 27.50
N THR A 243 -2.13 21.69 28.60
CA THR A 243 -2.96 22.66 29.33
C THR A 243 -2.09 23.77 29.92
N SER A 244 -2.56 25.02 29.83
CA SER A 244 -1.82 26.15 30.40
C SER A 244 -1.65 25.96 31.92
N PRO A 245 -0.59 26.54 32.52
CA PRO A 245 -0.45 26.51 33.98
C PRO A 245 -1.67 27.07 34.72
N GLU A 246 -2.34 28.07 34.12
CA GLU A 246 -3.56 28.69 34.62
C GLU A 246 -4.72 27.70 34.63
N GLU A 247 -4.99 27.04 33.50
CA GLU A 247 -6.03 25.99 33.39
C GLU A 247 -5.77 24.81 34.35
N ASN A 248 -4.52 24.44 34.55
CA ASN A 248 -4.14 23.40 35.51
C ASN A 248 -4.41 23.86 36.97
N ALA A 249 -4.13 25.14 37.29
CA ALA A 249 -4.41 25.69 38.61
C ALA A 249 -5.93 25.74 38.88
N GLU A 250 -6.71 26.25 37.92
CA GLU A 250 -8.17 26.27 38.01
C GLU A 250 -8.76 24.86 38.16
N ARG A 251 -8.32 23.92 37.36
CA ARG A 251 -8.76 22.52 37.43
C ARG A 251 -8.44 21.91 38.81
N ASN A 252 -7.24 22.15 39.31
CA ASN A 252 -6.83 21.64 40.62
C ASN A 252 -7.63 22.27 41.73
N GLN A 253 -7.92 23.56 41.66
CA GLN A 253 -8.76 24.29 42.63
C GLN A 253 -10.19 23.75 42.59
N PHE A 254 -10.76 23.57 41.39
CA PHE A 254 -12.09 22.99 41.22
C PHE A 254 -12.18 21.57 41.81
N LEU A 255 -11.21 20.72 41.51
CA LEU A 255 -11.17 19.36 42.05
C LEU A 255 -11.03 19.33 43.57
N LYS A 256 -10.29 20.30 44.15
CA LYS A 256 -10.15 20.43 45.61
C LYS A 256 -11.48 20.84 46.26
N SER A 257 -12.13 21.87 45.73
CA SER A 257 -13.44 22.30 46.21
C SER A 257 -14.50 21.22 46.07
N LEU A 258 -14.53 20.53 44.95
CA LEU A 258 -15.43 19.40 44.71
C LEU A 258 -15.23 18.28 45.74
N LYS A 259 -13.97 17.96 46.02
CA LYS A 259 -13.63 16.96 47.02
C LYS A 259 -14.06 17.35 48.43
N GLU A 260 -13.84 18.63 48.80
CA GLU A 260 -14.26 19.19 50.10
C GLU A 260 -15.79 19.11 50.26
N GLU A 261 -16.55 19.45 49.21
CA GLU A 261 -18.02 19.35 49.20
C GLU A 261 -18.51 17.90 49.28
N ILE A 262 -17.89 17.00 48.56
CA ILE A 262 -18.22 15.56 48.64
C ILE A 262 -17.93 14.99 50.02
N ASP A 263 -16.80 15.38 50.62
CA ASP A 263 -16.45 14.93 51.96
C ASP A 263 -17.39 15.52 53.05
N SER A 264 -17.89 16.79 52.86
CA SER A 264 -18.89 17.37 53.77
C SER A 264 -20.24 16.65 53.62
N PHE A 265 -20.68 16.41 52.38
CA PHE A 265 -21.90 15.65 52.08
C PHE A 265 -21.86 14.24 52.64
N ARG A 266 -20.70 13.57 52.52
CA ARG A 266 -20.49 12.25 53.10
C ARG A 266 -20.61 12.20 54.62
N LYS A 267 -20.20 13.29 55.30
CA LYS A 267 -20.34 13.42 56.75
C LYS A 267 -21.80 13.70 57.19
N GLU A 268 -22.58 14.38 56.35
CA GLU A 268 -23.99 14.64 56.57
C GLU A 268 -24.89 13.42 56.35
N LEU A 269 -24.47 12.50 55.44
CA LEU A 269 -25.10 11.21 55.27
C LEU A 269 -24.85 10.41 56.53
N LYS A 270 -25.84 10.36 57.42
CA LYS A 270 -25.80 9.49 58.61
C LYS A 270 -25.50 8.03 58.16
N PRO A 271 -24.63 7.29 58.86
CA PRO A 271 -24.44 5.90 58.57
C PRO A 271 -25.80 5.22 58.65
N VAL A 272 -26.16 4.48 57.59
CA VAL A 272 -27.32 3.59 57.62
C VAL A 272 -26.99 2.57 58.72
N ASP A 273 -27.71 2.60 59.81
CA ASP A 273 -27.57 1.61 60.87
C ASP A 273 -27.87 0.24 60.29
N ASP A 274 -26.84 -0.59 60.26
CA ASP A 274 -26.93 -2.00 59.81
C ASP A 274 -27.71 -2.89 60.83
N ASN A 275 -28.59 -2.30 61.64
CA ASN A 275 -29.45 -3.01 62.59
C ASN A 275 -30.89 -2.98 62.15
N ASN A 276 -31.21 -3.64 61.07
CA ASN A 276 -32.57 -4.09 60.81
C ASN A 276 -32.56 -5.58 60.35
N GLU A 277 -32.05 -6.43 61.21
CA GLU A 277 -32.48 -7.84 61.22
C GLU A 277 -33.83 -7.86 61.95
N GLY A 278 -34.90 -8.17 61.24
CA GLY A 278 -36.14 -8.56 61.83
C GLY A 278 -37.39 -8.10 61.10
N PHE A 279 -37.79 -8.87 60.10
CA PHE A 279 -39.13 -9.52 59.97
C PHE A 279 -39.17 -10.25 58.67
#